data_3cd8ef287bea1fdffaff15ceed661052
#
_entry.id   3cd8ef287bea1fdffaff15ceed661052
#
_cell.length_a   1.000
_cell.length_b   1.000
_cell.length_c   1.000
_cell.angle_alpha   90.00
_cell.angle_beta   90.00
_cell.angle_gamma   90.00
#
_symmetry.space_group_name_H-M   'P 1'
#
loop_
_entity.id
_entity.type
_entity.pdbx_description
1 polymer ?
#
loop_
_entity_poly.entity_id
_entity_poly.type
_entity_poly.pdbx_seq_one_letter_code
_entity_poly.pdbx_strand_id
1 'polypeptide(L)'
;LDMKSQTAAEVAAALSLARAGWRPAHGDLLVVCVADEETGGELGAMWICENHPDLVRCDYLLNEGGGTHFTYDGARHYGVCVAEKGVFRFKVTTEGRAGSPGVRRRRVSAR
;
A
#
# COMPACT_ATOMS: atom_id res chain seq x y z
N LEU A 1 -10.14 -1.81 -7.33
CA LEU A 1 -9.57 -3.09 -7.82
C LEU A 1 -8.08 -3.15 -7.56
N ASP A 2 -7.68 -2.36 -6.66
CA ASP A 2 -6.34 -2.20 -6.18
C ASP A 2 -6.06 -3.33 -5.19
N MET A 3 -5.20 -4.22 -5.50
CA MET A 3 -4.42 -4.36 -6.75
C MET A 3 -4.44 -5.82 -7.24
N LYS A 4 -5.59 -6.27 -7.71
CA LYS A 4 -5.82 -7.67 -8.11
C LYS A 4 -4.82 -8.18 -9.15
N SER A 5 -4.38 -7.33 -10.08
CA SER A 5 -3.43 -7.73 -11.12
C SER A 5 -2.05 -8.07 -10.55
N GLN A 6 -1.56 -7.31 -9.61
CA GLN A 6 -0.27 -7.56 -8.97
C GLN A 6 -0.36 -8.80 -8.06
N THR A 7 -1.40 -8.92 -7.25
CA THR A 7 -1.66 -10.12 -6.44
C THR A 7 -1.69 -11.37 -7.30
N ALA A 8 -2.39 -11.33 -8.44
CA ALA A 8 -2.43 -12.46 -9.36
C ALA A 8 -1.05 -12.78 -9.96
N ALA A 9 -0.25 -11.76 -10.28
CA ALA A 9 1.10 -11.95 -10.81
C ALA A 9 2.03 -12.57 -9.77
N GLU A 10 1.98 -12.14 -8.52
CA GLU A 10 2.79 -12.68 -7.42
C GLU A 10 2.43 -14.15 -7.12
N VAL A 11 1.14 -14.45 -7.03
CA VAL A 11 0.67 -15.84 -6.87
C VAL A 11 1.10 -16.71 -8.05
N ALA A 12 0.96 -16.22 -9.29
CA ALA A 12 1.37 -16.94 -10.49
C ALA A 12 2.90 -17.18 -10.51
N ALA A 13 3.69 -16.20 -10.08
CA ALA A 13 5.14 -16.36 -9.96
C ALA A 13 5.51 -17.43 -8.93
N ALA A 14 4.93 -17.40 -7.75
CA ALA A 14 5.15 -18.41 -6.71
C ALA A 14 4.77 -19.82 -7.19
N LEU A 15 3.61 -19.97 -7.85
CA LEU A 15 3.17 -21.24 -8.44
C LEU A 15 4.11 -21.73 -9.55
N SER A 16 4.63 -20.82 -10.36
CA SER A 16 5.58 -21.17 -11.44
C SER A 16 6.89 -21.68 -10.87
N LEU A 17 7.41 -21.04 -9.85
CA LEU A 17 8.60 -21.50 -9.11
C LEU A 17 8.36 -22.88 -8.50
N ALA A 18 7.24 -23.09 -7.83
CA ALA A 18 6.90 -24.36 -7.22
C ALA A 18 6.79 -25.50 -8.28
N ARG A 19 6.15 -25.22 -9.43
CA ARG A 19 6.02 -26.17 -10.55
C ARG A 19 7.37 -26.50 -11.19
N ALA A 20 8.29 -25.55 -11.23
CA ALA A 20 9.65 -25.76 -11.70
C ALA A 20 10.52 -26.55 -10.69
N GLY A 21 9.98 -26.93 -9.54
CA GLY A 21 10.72 -27.62 -8.49
C GLY A 21 11.66 -26.71 -7.70
N TRP A 22 11.57 -25.39 -7.89
CA TRP A 22 12.42 -24.45 -7.17
C TRP A 22 12.11 -24.49 -5.66
N ARG A 23 13.16 -24.40 -4.88
CA ARG A 23 13.09 -24.24 -3.44
C ARG A 23 14.12 -23.19 -3.03
N PRO A 24 13.83 -22.35 -2.01
CA PRO A 24 14.83 -21.46 -1.47
C PRO A 24 15.99 -22.28 -0.87
N ALA A 25 17.21 -21.77 -0.96
CA ALA A 25 18.37 -22.41 -0.36
C ALA A 25 18.28 -22.44 1.18
N HIS A 26 17.64 -21.43 1.75
CA HIS A 26 17.36 -21.30 3.18
C HIS A 26 16.00 -20.64 3.36
N GLY A 27 15.30 -20.98 4.45
CA GLY A 27 14.00 -20.40 4.79
C GLY A 27 12.86 -20.80 3.86
N ASP A 28 11.83 -20.02 3.85
CA ASP A 28 10.59 -20.26 3.12
C ASP A 28 10.20 -19.05 2.26
N LEU A 29 9.45 -19.30 1.20
CA LEU A 29 8.73 -18.27 0.46
C LEU A 29 7.28 -18.24 0.95
N LEU A 30 6.92 -17.16 1.61
CA LEU A 30 5.56 -16.95 2.09
C LEU A 30 4.77 -16.10 1.09
N VAL A 31 3.53 -16.48 0.83
CA VAL A 31 2.57 -15.67 0.09
C VAL A 31 1.43 -15.35 1.05
N VAL A 32 1.32 -14.08 1.42
CA VAL A 32 0.35 -13.62 2.42
C VAL A 32 -0.63 -12.67 1.75
N CYS A 33 -1.90 -13.07 1.68
CA CYS A 33 -2.97 -12.24 1.17
C CYS A 33 -3.83 -11.76 2.35
N VAL A 34 -3.95 -10.47 2.51
CA VAL A 34 -4.70 -9.84 3.61
C VAL A 34 -5.85 -9.00 3.06
N ALA A 35 -6.84 -8.73 3.91
CA ALA A 35 -7.98 -7.90 3.59
C ALA A 35 -7.79 -6.48 4.12
N ASP A 36 -8.71 -5.58 3.76
CA ASP A 36 -8.93 -4.23 4.30
C ASP A 36 -7.76 -3.24 4.24
N GLU A 37 -6.80 -3.45 3.34
CA GLU A 37 -5.69 -2.52 3.16
C GLU A 37 -6.18 -1.08 2.94
N GLU A 38 -7.15 -0.88 2.06
CA GLU A 38 -7.73 0.43 1.70
C GLU A 38 -8.48 1.12 2.85
N THR A 39 -8.79 0.40 3.89
CA THR A 39 -9.48 0.93 5.07
C THR A 39 -8.59 1.08 6.30
N GLY A 40 -7.32 0.68 6.19
CA GLY A 40 -6.28 0.85 7.21
C GLY A 40 -5.63 -0.44 7.70
N GLY A 41 -6.06 -1.60 7.20
CA GLY A 41 -5.42 -2.90 7.45
C GLY A 41 -5.65 -3.47 8.86
N GLU A 42 -6.61 -2.94 9.63
CA GLU A 42 -6.85 -3.34 11.02
C GLU A 42 -7.27 -4.81 11.15
N LEU A 43 -8.08 -5.32 10.21
CA LEU A 43 -8.56 -6.70 10.18
C LEU A 43 -7.65 -7.65 9.40
N GLY A 44 -6.74 -7.09 8.61
CA GLY A 44 -5.81 -7.83 7.76
C GLY A 44 -4.38 -7.80 8.27
N ALA A 45 -3.56 -6.92 7.72
CA ALA A 45 -2.13 -6.89 8.00
C ALA A 45 -1.81 -6.60 9.47
N MET A 46 -2.50 -5.65 10.10
CA MET A 46 -2.29 -5.32 11.50
C MET A 46 -2.67 -6.51 12.39
N TRP A 47 -3.85 -7.08 12.15
CA TRP A 47 -4.34 -8.22 12.93
C TRP A 47 -3.38 -9.42 12.90
N ILE A 48 -2.89 -9.82 11.71
CA ILE A 48 -1.97 -10.97 11.60
C ILE A 48 -0.62 -10.68 12.25
N CYS A 49 -0.12 -9.46 12.14
CA CYS A 49 1.13 -9.07 12.79
C CYS A 49 1.04 -9.06 14.32
N GLU A 50 -0.11 -8.68 14.87
CA GLU A 50 -0.34 -8.63 16.32
C GLU A 50 -0.65 -10.01 16.91
N ASN A 51 -1.42 -10.84 16.22
CA ASN A 51 -1.91 -12.10 16.75
C ASN A 51 -1.09 -13.32 16.33
N HIS A 52 -0.43 -13.26 15.18
CA HIS A 52 0.35 -14.36 14.60
C HIS A 52 1.68 -13.89 13.99
N PRO A 53 2.51 -13.12 14.73
CA PRO A 53 3.75 -12.56 14.21
C PRO A 53 4.71 -13.63 13.68
N ASP A 54 4.70 -14.82 14.26
CA ASP A 54 5.58 -15.92 13.85
C ASP A 54 5.24 -16.47 12.46
N LEU A 55 4.01 -16.27 11.99
CA LEU A 55 3.58 -16.69 10.66
C LEU A 55 4.06 -15.73 9.55
N VAL A 56 4.34 -14.49 9.90
CA VAL A 56 4.61 -13.42 8.91
C VAL A 56 5.97 -12.76 9.08
N ARG A 57 6.72 -13.12 10.12
CA ARG A 57 8.08 -12.61 10.32
C ARG A 57 8.98 -13.06 9.18
N CYS A 58 9.64 -12.10 8.55
CA CYS A 58 10.50 -12.36 7.39
C CYS A 58 11.71 -11.43 7.39
N ASP A 59 12.76 -11.82 6.69
CA ASP A 59 13.96 -11.00 6.48
C ASP A 59 13.77 -10.04 5.31
N TYR A 60 12.94 -10.42 4.34
CA TYR A 60 12.64 -9.64 3.13
C TYR A 60 11.15 -9.66 2.86
N LEU A 61 10.63 -8.50 2.46
CA LEU A 61 9.23 -8.32 2.08
C LEU A 61 9.15 -7.69 0.69
N LEU A 62 8.39 -8.34 -0.19
CA LEU A 62 7.92 -7.75 -1.43
C LEU A 62 6.46 -7.38 -1.24
N ASN A 63 6.12 -6.14 -1.52
CA ASN A 63 4.78 -5.62 -1.34
C ASN A 63 4.42 -4.69 -2.49
N GLU A 64 3.23 -4.12 -2.42
CA GLU A 64 2.76 -3.12 -3.35
C GLU A 64 3.69 -1.91 -3.44
N GLY A 65 3.78 -1.36 -4.63
CA GLY A 65 4.57 -0.16 -4.90
C GLY A 65 5.97 -0.46 -5.43
N GLY A 66 6.71 0.59 -5.70
CA GLY A 66 8.05 0.51 -6.27
C GLY A 66 8.07 0.33 -7.79
N GLY A 67 9.24 0.13 -8.34
CA GLY A 67 9.44 -0.04 -9.79
C GLY A 67 9.17 1.21 -10.63
N THR A 68 8.73 2.30 -10.05
CA THR A 68 8.53 3.57 -10.75
C THR A 68 9.87 4.09 -11.27
N HIS A 69 9.93 4.40 -12.54
CA HIS A 69 11.12 4.99 -13.13
C HIS A 69 10.87 6.43 -13.59
N PHE A 70 11.91 7.22 -13.58
CA PHE A 70 11.94 8.57 -14.15
C PHE A 70 13.25 8.81 -14.88
N THR A 71 13.25 9.76 -15.79
CA THR A 71 14.46 10.12 -16.53
C THR A 71 15.01 11.42 -15.94
N TYR A 72 16.27 11.41 -15.57
CA TYR A 72 17.01 12.57 -15.11
C TYR A 72 18.38 12.59 -15.79
N ASP A 73 18.75 13.73 -16.36
CA ASP A 73 20.00 13.94 -17.10
C ASP A 73 20.27 12.85 -18.17
N GLY A 74 19.22 12.48 -18.91
CA GLY A 74 19.28 11.47 -19.97
C GLY A 74 19.42 10.02 -19.50
N ALA A 75 19.55 9.78 -18.21
CA ALA A 75 19.63 8.44 -17.60
C ALA A 75 18.30 8.01 -16.97
N ARG A 76 18.02 6.72 -17.01
CA ARG A 76 16.86 6.13 -16.34
C ARG A 76 17.19 5.79 -14.88
N HIS A 77 16.37 6.27 -13.97
CA HIS A 77 16.47 6.03 -12.54
C HIS A 77 15.25 5.26 -12.05
N TYR A 78 15.44 4.40 -11.08
CA TYR A 78 14.38 3.68 -10.40
C TYR A 78 14.31 4.16 -8.95
N GLY A 79 13.10 4.54 -8.53
CA GLY A 79 12.86 4.97 -7.15
C GLY A 79 12.89 3.78 -6.19
N VAL A 80 13.55 3.97 -5.06
CA VAL A 80 13.49 3.06 -3.92
C VAL A 80 12.83 3.81 -2.76
N CYS A 81 11.72 3.28 -2.27
CA CYS A 81 11.04 3.83 -1.11
C CYS A 81 11.87 3.52 0.14
N VAL A 82 12.24 4.54 0.87
CA VAL A 82 13.03 4.42 2.11
C VAL A 82 12.25 4.88 3.34
N ALA A 83 11.08 5.46 3.16
CA ALA A 83 10.16 5.88 4.20
C ALA A 83 8.78 6.16 3.61
N GLU A 84 7.76 6.09 4.43
CA GLU A 84 6.39 6.43 4.06
C GLU A 84 5.84 7.54 4.93
N LYS A 85 4.90 8.31 4.38
CA LYS A 85 4.17 9.33 5.11
C LYS A 85 3.04 8.69 5.90
N GLY A 86 2.85 9.09 7.13
CA GLY A 86 1.68 8.70 7.91
C GLY A 86 0.38 9.24 7.29
N VAL A 87 -0.66 8.44 7.33
CA VAL A 87 -1.99 8.84 6.89
C VAL A 87 -2.62 9.73 7.96
N PHE A 88 -3.04 10.93 7.58
CA PHE A 88 -3.81 11.84 8.41
C PHE A 88 -5.14 12.15 7.74
N ARG A 89 -6.20 11.50 8.20
CA ARG A 89 -7.56 11.70 7.65
C ARG A 89 -8.30 12.74 8.48
N PHE A 90 -8.91 13.72 7.82
CA PHE A 90 -9.73 14.72 8.48
C PHE A 90 -10.95 15.07 7.62
N LYS A 91 -12.00 15.54 8.27
CA LYS A 91 -13.22 16.03 7.64
C LYS A 91 -13.34 17.54 7.83
N VAL A 92 -13.45 18.26 6.74
CA VAL A 92 -13.76 19.70 6.78
C VAL A 92 -15.24 19.88 6.47
N THR A 93 -15.97 20.50 7.38
CA THR A 93 -17.37 20.86 7.17
C THR A 93 -17.49 22.37 7.13
N THR A 94 -18.10 22.90 6.09
CA THR A 94 -18.38 24.32 5.96
C THR A 94 -19.88 24.54 5.90
N GLU A 95 -20.36 25.48 6.68
CA GLU A 95 -21.77 25.91 6.66
C GLU A 95 -21.86 27.29 6.04
N GLY A 96 -22.91 27.52 5.27
CA GLY A 96 -23.15 28.80 4.66
C GLY A 96 -24.50 28.86 3.94
N ARG A 97 -25.00 30.08 3.71
CA ARG A 97 -26.19 30.28 2.88
C ARG A 97 -25.81 30.21 1.40
N ALA A 98 -26.62 29.54 0.60
CA ALA A 98 -26.51 29.58 -0.84
C ALA A 98 -26.62 31.02 -1.35
N GLY A 99 -25.71 31.43 -2.23
CA GLY A 99 -25.68 32.78 -2.80
C GLY A 99 -24.70 32.85 -3.97
N SER A 100 -24.78 33.97 -4.72
CA SER A 100 -23.89 34.20 -5.86
C SER A 100 -22.41 34.27 -5.42
N PRO A 101 -21.50 33.68 -6.17
CA PRO A 101 -20.04 33.77 -5.89
C PRO A 101 -19.62 35.24 -6.02
N GLY A 102 -19.06 35.81 -4.98
CA GLY A 102 -18.51 37.17 -5.00
C GLY A 102 -19.00 38.11 -3.90
N VAL A 103 -20.03 37.76 -3.11
CA VAL A 103 -20.68 38.70 -2.20
C VAL A 103 -20.34 38.52 -0.72
N ARG A 104 -19.69 37.41 -0.27
CA ARG A 104 -19.29 37.26 1.16
C ARG A 104 -18.05 36.44 1.38
N ARG A 105 -17.14 36.95 2.19
CA ARG A 105 -16.05 36.18 2.80
C ARG A 105 -16.64 35.13 3.74
N ARG A 106 -16.32 33.83 3.49
CA ARG A 106 -16.71 32.74 4.35
C ARG A 106 -15.69 32.59 5.49
N ARG A 107 -16.16 32.42 6.70
CA ARG A 107 -15.30 31.95 7.80
C ARG A 107 -15.20 30.41 7.72
N VAL A 108 -14.01 29.91 7.68
CA VAL A 108 -13.74 28.47 7.81
C VAL A 108 -13.31 28.23 9.25
N SER A 109 -13.99 27.35 9.97
CA SER A 109 -13.54 26.85 11.27
C SER A 109 -13.16 25.39 11.13
N ALA A 110 -11.93 25.05 11.48
CA ALA A 110 -11.50 23.68 11.66
C ALA A 110 -11.80 23.25 13.10
N ARG A 111 -12.35 22.04 13.28
CA ARG A 111 -12.44 21.33 14.55
C ARG A 111 -11.82 19.98 14.43
#